data_dbc6710e581de2b35b3d04c6bd033f86
#
_entry.id   dbc6710e581de2b35b3d04c6bd033f86
#
_cell.length_a   1.000
_cell.length_b   1.000
_cell.length_c   1.000
_cell.angle_alpha   90.00
_cell.angle_beta   90.00
_cell.angle_gamma   90.00
#
_symmetry.space_group_name_H-M   'P 1'
#
loop_
_entity.id
_entity.type
_entity.pdbx_description
1 polymer ?
#
loop_
_entity_poly.entity_id
_entity_poly.type
_entity_poly.pdbx_seq_one_letter_code
_entity_poly.pdbx_strand_id
1 'polypeptide(L)'
;MKHTDKFAVLRHKETGNFVNEYKSKEGTFAYSADFINDLRYAAKNELKAIESQKEDFEKLANALNCEILVVEAEYTLKTLDGKEPEDLTEDIEDAKRKYIEGLLKGLLNDDEED
;
A
#
# COMPACT_ATOMS: atom_id res chain seq x y z
N MET A 1 13.87 7.63 13.20
CA MET A 1 12.69 6.74 13.26
C MET A 1 12.67 5.87 12.01
N LYS A 2 12.50 4.58 12.21
CA LYS A 2 12.50 3.61 11.10
C LYS A 2 11.13 2.98 10.94
N HIS A 3 10.68 2.86 9.69
CA HIS A 3 9.49 2.11 9.33
C HIS A 3 9.83 1.05 8.32
N THR A 4 9.22 -0.11 8.43
CA THR A 4 9.41 -1.20 7.49
C THR A 4 8.09 -1.49 6.80
N ASP A 5 8.18 -1.88 5.53
CA ASP A 5 7.02 -2.25 4.73
C ASP A 5 7.35 -3.52 3.94
N LYS A 6 6.39 -4.41 3.80
CA LYS A 6 6.53 -5.64 3.01
C LYS A 6 5.34 -5.77 2.08
N PHE A 7 5.62 -5.96 0.82
CA PHE A 7 4.58 -6.12 -0.20
C PHE A 7 5.12 -6.98 -1.34
N ALA A 8 4.24 -7.43 -2.22
CA ALA A 8 4.62 -8.18 -3.39
C ALA A 8 4.41 -7.36 -4.65
N VAL A 9 5.29 -7.57 -5.62
CA VAL A 9 5.20 -6.96 -6.95
C VAL A 9 5.39 -8.05 -8.01
N LEU A 10 4.91 -7.78 -9.21
CA LEU A 10 5.13 -8.64 -10.37
C LEU A 10 6.22 -8.01 -11.24
N ARG A 11 7.24 -8.79 -11.56
CA ARG A 11 8.35 -8.34 -12.43
C ARG A 11 8.42 -9.22 -13.66
N HIS A 12 8.47 -8.60 -14.83
CA HIS A 12 8.60 -9.30 -16.11
C HIS A 12 9.95 -10.02 -16.18
N LYS A 13 9.94 -11.30 -16.54
CA LYS A 13 11.13 -12.16 -16.50
C LYS A 13 12.20 -11.78 -17.51
N GLU A 14 11.81 -11.24 -18.66
CA GLU A 14 12.75 -10.89 -19.71
C GLU A 14 13.28 -9.47 -19.60
N THR A 15 12.41 -8.50 -19.27
CA THR A 15 12.77 -7.08 -19.27
C THR A 15 13.17 -6.57 -17.91
N GLY A 16 12.74 -7.24 -16.82
CA GLY A 16 12.92 -6.77 -15.46
C GLY A 16 11.99 -5.62 -15.07
N ASN A 17 11.06 -5.23 -15.94
CA ASN A 17 10.10 -4.17 -15.63
C ASN A 17 8.98 -4.68 -14.70
N PHE A 18 8.44 -3.78 -13.92
CA PHE A 18 7.38 -4.10 -12.95
C PHE A 18 6.01 -3.82 -13.54
N VAL A 19 5.04 -4.64 -13.17
CA VAL A 19 3.65 -4.37 -13.50
C VAL A 19 3.20 -3.16 -12.70
N ASN A 20 2.73 -2.13 -13.40
CA ASN A 20 2.18 -0.92 -12.80
C ASN A 20 0.66 -1.04 -12.68
N GLU A 21 0.02 -1.48 -13.75
CA GLU A 21 -1.43 -1.65 -13.79
C GLU A 21 -1.75 -2.86 -14.67
N TYR A 22 -2.77 -3.60 -14.28
CA TYR A 22 -3.28 -4.67 -15.13
C TYR A 22 -4.80 -4.66 -15.11
N LYS A 23 -5.39 -5.13 -16.20
CA LYS A 23 -6.83 -5.29 -16.34
C LYS A 23 -7.14 -6.76 -16.56
N SER A 24 -8.08 -7.26 -15.78
CA SER A 24 -8.61 -8.59 -15.96
C SER A 24 -10.12 -8.52 -16.15
N LYS A 25 -10.63 -9.39 -17.00
CA LYS A 25 -12.07 -9.51 -17.22
C LYS A 25 -12.58 -10.66 -16.38
N GLU A 26 -13.78 -10.50 -15.82
CA GLU A 26 -14.40 -11.55 -15.03
C GLU A 26 -14.45 -12.87 -15.80
N GLY A 27 -13.91 -13.93 -15.20
CA GLY A 27 -13.82 -15.24 -15.81
C GLY A 27 -12.68 -15.43 -16.82
N THR A 28 -11.84 -14.42 -17.06
CA THR A 28 -10.67 -14.53 -17.93
C THR A 28 -9.41 -14.06 -17.20
N PHE A 29 -8.25 -14.53 -17.68
CA PHE A 29 -6.97 -14.04 -17.19
C PHE A 29 -6.76 -12.57 -17.60
N ALA A 30 -5.84 -11.89 -16.93
CA ALA A 30 -5.43 -10.56 -17.32
C ALA A 30 -5.00 -10.55 -18.78
N TYR A 31 -5.57 -9.68 -19.58
CA TYR A 31 -5.29 -9.57 -20.99
C TYR A 31 -4.55 -8.30 -21.37
N SER A 32 -4.37 -7.38 -20.44
CA SER A 32 -3.52 -6.22 -20.64
C SER A 32 -2.83 -5.83 -19.33
N ALA A 33 -1.60 -5.39 -19.46
CA ALA A 33 -0.82 -4.89 -18.32
C ALA A 33 0.08 -3.77 -18.81
N ASP A 34 0.22 -2.74 -17.97
CA ASP A 34 1.19 -1.68 -18.18
C ASP A 34 2.40 -1.95 -17.30
N PHE A 35 3.59 -1.74 -17.87
CA PHE A 35 4.85 -1.99 -17.19
C PHE A 35 5.62 -0.69 -16.99
N ILE A 36 6.40 -0.65 -15.92
CA ILE A 36 7.26 0.49 -15.59
C ILE A 36 8.59 -0.02 -15.07
N ASN A 37 9.65 0.72 -15.33
CA ASN A 37 11.00 0.34 -14.91
C ASN A 37 11.38 0.84 -13.51
N ASP A 38 10.46 1.48 -12.81
CA ASP A 38 10.71 2.07 -11.50
C ASP A 38 9.85 1.37 -10.45
N LEU A 39 10.51 0.74 -9.47
CA LEU A 39 9.84 0.02 -8.39
C LEU A 39 8.86 0.91 -7.61
N ARG A 40 9.13 2.20 -7.51
CA ARG A 40 8.25 3.13 -6.78
C ARG A 40 6.84 3.20 -7.35
N TYR A 41 6.69 2.94 -8.62
CA TYR A 41 5.40 2.99 -9.33
C TYR A 41 4.82 1.61 -9.63
N ALA A 42 5.46 0.56 -9.14
CA ALA A 42 4.94 -0.80 -9.29
C ALA A 42 3.64 -0.98 -8.49
N ALA A 43 2.73 -1.76 -9.01
CA ALA A 43 1.52 -2.13 -8.27
C ALA A 43 1.91 -2.96 -7.06
N LYS A 44 1.51 -2.51 -5.87
CA LYS A 44 1.81 -3.17 -4.60
C LYS A 44 0.65 -4.09 -4.23
N ASN A 45 1.00 -5.31 -3.86
CA ASN A 45 0.03 -6.30 -3.41
C ASN A 45 0.34 -6.71 -1.98
N GLU A 46 -0.67 -6.75 -1.13
CA GLU A 46 -0.49 -7.18 0.25
C GLU A 46 -0.11 -8.66 0.30
N LEU A 47 0.82 -9.03 1.18
CA LEU A 47 1.23 -10.42 1.31
C LEU A 47 0.08 -11.33 1.72
N LYS A 48 -0.82 -10.85 2.57
CA LYS A 48 -2.02 -11.62 2.96
C LYS A 48 -2.92 -11.92 1.76
N ALA A 49 -3.07 -10.96 0.85
CA ALA A 49 -3.85 -11.17 -0.37
C ALA A 49 -3.19 -12.21 -1.28
N ILE A 50 -1.86 -12.15 -1.42
CA ILE A 50 -1.10 -13.15 -2.17
C ILE A 50 -1.27 -14.54 -1.58
N GLU A 51 -1.18 -14.68 -0.26
CA GLU A 51 -1.33 -15.97 0.42
C GLU A 51 -2.73 -16.54 0.27
N SER A 52 -3.76 -15.70 0.41
CA SER A 52 -5.16 -16.15 0.33
C SER A 52 -5.59 -16.48 -1.11
N GLN A 53 -4.96 -15.88 -2.11
CA GLN A 53 -5.29 -16.07 -3.52
C GLN A 53 -4.06 -16.52 -4.33
N LYS A 54 -3.24 -17.35 -3.73
CA LYS A 54 -1.96 -17.75 -4.27
C LYS A 54 -2.05 -18.33 -5.69
N GLU A 55 -3.00 -19.24 -5.91
CA GLU A 55 -3.17 -19.85 -7.24
C GLU A 55 -3.53 -18.83 -8.30
N ASP A 56 -4.41 -17.89 -7.98
CA ASP A 56 -4.83 -16.85 -8.91
C ASP A 56 -3.69 -15.90 -9.26
N PHE A 57 -2.88 -15.51 -8.26
CA PHE A 57 -1.71 -14.66 -8.50
C PHE A 57 -0.64 -15.37 -9.30
N GLU A 58 -0.42 -16.67 -9.06
CA GLU A 58 0.52 -17.45 -9.84
C GLU A 58 0.07 -17.57 -11.31
N LYS A 59 -1.22 -17.78 -11.55
CA LYS A 59 -1.78 -17.82 -12.90
C LYS A 59 -1.64 -16.46 -13.59
N LEU A 60 -1.91 -15.37 -12.88
CA LEU A 60 -1.74 -14.03 -13.40
C LEU A 60 -0.28 -13.76 -13.77
N ALA A 61 0.64 -14.08 -12.87
CA ALA A 61 2.07 -13.92 -13.12
C ALA A 61 2.52 -14.70 -14.34
N ASN A 62 2.10 -15.95 -14.45
CA ASN A 62 2.44 -16.80 -15.61
C ASN A 62 1.85 -16.24 -16.90
N ALA A 63 0.61 -15.76 -16.90
CA ALA A 63 -0.03 -15.17 -18.07
C ALA A 63 0.71 -13.93 -18.56
N LEU A 64 1.29 -13.15 -17.64
CA LEU A 64 2.06 -11.94 -17.97
C LEU A 64 3.56 -12.19 -18.14
N ASN A 65 4.00 -13.45 -18.06
CA ASN A 65 5.41 -13.82 -18.04
C ASN A 65 6.19 -13.08 -16.96
N CYS A 66 5.61 -13.03 -15.76
CA CYS A 66 6.17 -12.34 -14.60
C CYS A 66 6.50 -13.32 -13.48
N GLU A 67 7.39 -12.88 -12.61
CA GLU A 67 7.66 -13.53 -11.34
C GLU A 67 7.07 -12.68 -10.21
N ILE A 68 6.70 -13.32 -9.12
CA ILE A 68 6.23 -12.64 -7.92
C ILE A 68 7.42 -12.41 -7.00
N LEU A 69 7.71 -11.15 -6.70
CA LEU A 69 8.81 -10.77 -5.80
C LEU A 69 8.25 -10.14 -4.54
N VAL A 70 8.84 -10.50 -3.40
CA VAL A 70 8.54 -9.86 -2.12
C VAL A 70 9.53 -8.71 -1.93
N VAL A 71 9.00 -7.52 -1.70
CA VAL A 71 9.80 -6.33 -1.43
C VAL A 71 9.79 -6.07 0.07
N GLU A 72 10.97 -5.94 0.65
CA GLU A 72 11.15 -5.49 2.02
C GLU A 72 11.76 -4.10 1.96
N ALA A 73 10.98 -3.10 2.39
CA ALA A 73 11.42 -1.70 2.35
C ALA A 73 11.61 -1.18 3.76
N GLU A 74 12.70 -0.45 3.96
CA GLU A 74 12.98 0.24 5.21
C GLU A 74 13.09 1.73 4.94
N TYR A 75 12.29 2.51 5.68
CA TYR A 75 12.26 3.96 5.56
C TYR A 75 12.84 4.56 6.83
N THR A 76 13.76 5.51 6.67
CA THR A 76 14.28 6.30 7.78
C THR A 76 13.63 7.67 7.73
N LEU A 77 12.95 8.03 8.80
CA LEU A 77 12.27 9.33 8.92
C LEU A 77 13.11 10.26 9.76
N LYS A 78 13.31 11.47 9.26
CA LYS A 78 14.03 12.53 9.95
C LYS A 78 13.28 13.84 9.78
N THR A 79 13.42 14.75 10.75
CA THR A 79 12.93 16.11 10.56
C THR A 79 13.76 16.81 9.47
N LEU A 80 13.29 17.93 9.00
CA LEU A 80 13.98 18.66 7.93
C LEU A 80 15.40 19.08 8.32
N ASP A 81 15.63 19.33 9.60
CA ASP A 81 16.96 19.68 10.15
C ASP A 81 17.81 18.46 10.52
N GLY A 82 17.36 17.26 10.18
CA GLY A 82 18.12 16.02 10.37
C GLY A 82 18.00 15.37 11.71
N LYS A 83 17.08 15.82 12.55
CA LYS A 83 16.87 15.25 13.88
C LYS A 83 15.88 14.08 13.85
N GLU A 84 15.90 13.28 14.90
CA GLU A 84 14.95 12.19 15.11
C GLU A 84 13.55 12.77 15.37
N PRO A 85 12.50 12.37 14.63
CA PRO A 85 11.15 12.81 14.94
C PRO A 85 10.68 12.25 16.29
N GLU A 86 9.75 12.96 16.94
CA GLU A 86 9.13 12.44 18.15
C GLU A 86 8.38 11.13 17.88
N ASP A 87 8.54 10.19 18.79
CA ASP A 87 7.79 8.94 18.71
C ASP A 87 6.40 9.12 19.31
N LEU A 88 5.44 9.47 18.44
CA LEU A 88 4.06 9.69 18.82
C LEU A 88 3.27 8.39 18.63
N THR A 89 3.48 7.45 19.54
CA THR A 89 2.78 6.17 19.49
C THR A 89 1.38 6.31 20.06
N GLU A 90 0.45 6.79 19.23
CA GLU A 90 -0.96 6.82 19.60
C GLU A 90 -1.71 5.75 18.82
N ASP A 91 -2.56 5.00 19.53
CA ASP A 91 -3.43 4.02 18.89
C ASP A 91 -4.37 4.72 17.90
N ILE A 92 -4.51 4.16 16.71
CA ILE A 92 -5.38 4.70 15.66
C ILE A 92 -6.84 4.82 16.17
N GLU A 93 -7.29 3.85 16.94
CA GLU A 93 -8.64 3.87 17.52
C GLU A 93 -8.82 5.07 18.48
N ASP A 94 -7.85 5.32 19.33
CA ASP A 94 -7.87 6.46 20.26
C ASP A 94 -7.79 7.80 19.52
N ALA A 95 -6.97 7.88 18.49
CA ALA A 95 -6.87 9.06 17.64
C ALA A 95 -8.20 9.38 16.95
N LYS A 96 -8.86 8.37 16.42
CA LYS A 96 -10.20 8.51 15.80
C LYS A 96 -11.24 8.96 16.81
N ARG A 97 -11.20 8.41 18.02
CA ARG A 97 -12.10 8.78 19.10
C ARG A 97 -11.94 10.26 19.48
N LYS A 98 -10.72 10.71 19.66
CA LYS A 98 -10.43 12.13 19.96
C LYS A 98 -10.92 13.07 18.87
N TYR A 99 -10.76 12.66 17.61
CA TYR A 99 -11.23 13.44 16.47
C TYR A 99 -12.76 13.58 16.50
N ILE A 100 -13.48 12.48 16.72
CA ILE A 100 -14.94 12.46 16.81
C ILE A 100 -15.43 13.31 17.99
N GLU A 101 -14.80 13.19 19.15
CA GLU A 101 -15.13 14.00 20.33
C GLU A 101 -14.96 15.49 20.05
N GLY A 102 -13.89 15.87 19.34
CA GLY A 102 -13.67 17.25 18.95
C GLY A 102 -14.75 17.77 18.01
N LEU A 103 -15.20 16.96 17.06
CA LEU A 103 -16.29 17.32 16.16
C LEU A 103 -17.61 17.51 16.92
N LEU A 104 -17.92 16.61 17.84
CA LEU A 104 -19.14 16.69 18.65
C LEU A 104 -19.15 17.93 19.54
N LYS A 105 -18.03 18.26 20.14
CA LYS A 105 -17.89 19.49 20.93
C LYS A 105 -18.13 20.74 20.09
N GLY A 106 -17.57 20.77 18.87
CA GLY A 106 -17.79 21.87 17.94
C GLY A 106 -19.25 22.04 17.58
N LEU A 107 -19.94 20.94 17.30
CA LEU A 107 -21.37 20.97 16.97
C LEU A 107 -22.23 21.40 18.15
N LEU A 108 -21.93 20.94 19.35
CA LEU A 108 -22.67 21.34 20.55
C LEU A 108 -22.46 22.81 20.87
N ASN A 109 -21.26 23.34 20.71
CA ASN A 109 -20.97 24.73 20.91
C ASN A 109 -21.71 25.64 19.92
N ASP A 110 -21.82 25.22 18.68
CA ASP A 110 -22.60 25.94 17.67
C ASP A 110 -24.10 26.01 18.04
N ASP A 111 -24.64 24.93 18.61
CA ASP A 111 -26.03 24.88 19.06
C ASP A 111 -26.27 25.82 20.27
N GLU A 112 -25.27 26.04 21.09
CA GLU A 112 -25.38 26.95 22.27
C GLU A 112 -25.37 28.43 21.88
N GLU A 113 -24.89 28.79 20.70
CA GLU A 113 -24.82 30.19 20.24
C GLU A 113 -26.14 30.71 19.70
N ASP A 114 -27.12 29.88 19.52
CA ASP A 114 -28.46 30.27 19.13
C ASP A 114 -29.23 30.76 20.39
#